data_5296489bdabb82b36639c49266aa6065
#
_entry.id   5296489bdabb82b36639c49266aa6065
#
_cell.length_a   1.000
_cell.length_b   1.000
_cell.length_c   1.000
_cell.angle_alpha   90.00
_cell.angle_beta   90.00
_cell.angle_gamma   90.00
#
_symmetry.space_group_name_H-M   'P 1'
#
loop_
_entity.id
_entity.type
_entity.pdbx_description
1 polymer ?
#
loop_
_entity_poly.entity_id
_entity_poly.type
_entity_poly.pdbx_seq_one_letter_code
_entity_poly.pdbx_strand_id
1 'polypeptide(L)'
;MALGNSKALRPQEPEPTINITSMMDMFTIIVFFLLFSYASKPDEFSVDKNVELPESSSSFDYSNSVKLFLSDVHIKIEEDIVAQMKGGKVVGLNPDKPERSSLYQKLKQHKEKQTSDAKLVAMETGEEPKSDFHVLFFCDRNLTFKTMNSIIKVAAAAGYPNFQLAVMEK
;
A
#
# COMPACT_ATOMS: atom_id res chain seq x y z
N MET A 1 -9.36 70.26 -60.38
CA MET A 1 -8.87 68.87 -60.46
C MET A 1 -8.36 68.52 -59.11
N ALA A 2 -9.12 67.76 -58.34
CA ALA A 2 -8.76 67.31 -57.03
C ALA A 2 -8.66 65.77 -57.10
N LEU A 3 -7.45 65.26 -56.99
CA LEU A 3 -7.19 63.87 -56.94
C LEU A 3 -7.40 63.31 -55.48
N GLY A 4 -8.48 62.62 -55.30
CA GLY A 4 -8.79 61.95 -54.05
C GLY A 4 -7.79 60.81 -53.77
N ASN A 5 -7.09 60.92 -52.65
CA ASN A 5 -6.19 59.90 -52.14
C ASN A 5 -7.01 58.86 -51.34
N SER A 6 -7.44 57.80 -52.00
CA SER A 6 -8.10 56.69 -51.34
C SER A 6 -7.06 55.88 -50.62
N LYS A 7 -6.97 56.13 -49.32
CA LYS A 7 -6.17 55.28 -48.37
C LYS A 7 -6.81 53.93 -48.26
N ALA A 8 -6.24 52.94 -48.92
CA ALA A 8 -6.67 51.58 -48.85
C ALA A 8 -6.54 51.12 -47.38
N LEU A 9 -7.67 50.82 -46.77
CA LEU A 9 -7.75 50.13 -45.47
C LEU A 9 -7.14 48.70 -45.63
N ARG A 10 -5.99 48.46 -45.04
CA ARG A 10 -5.45 47.14 -44.91
C ARG A 10 -6.39 46.33 -43.94
N PRO A 11 -6.83 45.15 -44.32
CA PRO A 11 -7.53 44.29 -43.40
C PRO A 11 -6.59 43.99 -42.22
N GLN A 12 -7.00 44.32 -41.01
CA GLN A 12 -6.32 43.88 -39.79
C GLN A 12 -6.51 42.38 -39.73
N GLU A 13 -5.42 41.63 -39.84
CA GLU A 13 -5.41 40.20 -39.52
C GLU A 13 -5.80 40.04 -38.05
N PRO A 14 -6.76 39.16 -37.72
CA PRO A 14 -7.12 38.91 -36.34
C PRO A 14 -5.91 38.33 -35.61
N GLU A 15 -5.45 39.03 -34.58
CA GLU A 15 -4.39 38.51 -33.71
C GLU A 15 -4.83 37.15 -33.14
N PRO A 16 -3.95 36.14 -33.12
CA PRO A 16 -4.28 34.84 -32.58
C PRO A 16 -4.51 34.97 -31.07
N THR A 17 -5.76 35.09 -30.67
CA THR A 17 -6.13 35.04 -29.25
C THR A 17 -5.97 33.61 -28.75
N ILE A 18 -4.94 33.36 -27.96
CA ILE A 18 -4.76 32.07 -27.28
C ILE A 18 -5.95 31.86 -26.33
N ASN A 19 -6.73 30.85 -26.60
CA ASN A 19 -7.95 30.56 -25.84
C ASN A 19 -7.58 29.91 -24.51
N ILE A 20 -7.14 30.71 -23.53
CA ILE A 20 -6.69 30.28 -22.19
C ILE A 20 -7.78 29.51 -21.46
N THR A 21 -9.04 29.86 -21.71
CA THR A 21 -10.20 29.17 -21.08
C THR A 21 -10.28 27.69 -21.46
N SER A 22 -10.01 27.35 -22.71
CA SER A 22 -9.99 25.97 -23.16
C SER A 22 -8.83 25.14 -22.54
N MET A 23 -7.68 25.79 -22.35
CA MET A 23 -6.53 25.17 -21.70
C MET A 23 -6.78 24.92 -20.20
N MET A 24 -7.44 25.88 -19.53
CA MET A 24 -7.82 25.76 -18.12
C MET A 24 -8.83 24.66 -17.91
N ASP A 25 -9.76 24.43 -18.82
CA ASP A 25 -10.74 23.34 -18.73
C ASP A 25 -10.07 21.97 -18.83
N MET A 26 -9.18 21.79 -19.82
CA MET A 26 -8.39 20.56 -19.93
C MET A 26 -7.53 20.32 -18.67
N PHE A 27 -6.94 21.37 -18.11
CA PHE A 27 -6.15 21.27 -16.89
C PHE A 27 -7.01 20.85 -15.70
N THR A 28 -8.18 21.45 -15.53
CA THR A 28 -9.09 21.10 -14.43
C THR A 28 -9.59 19.65 -14.53
N ILE A 29 -9.89 19.16 -15.74
CA ILE A 29 -10.27 17.75 -15.95
C ILE A 29 -9.13 16.79 -15.56
N ILE A 30 -7.89 17.12 -15.97
CA ILE A 30 -6.73 16.30 -15.63
C ILE A 30 -6.49 16.28 -14.12
N VAL A 31 -6.54 17.45 -13.47
CA VAL A 31 -6.37 17.56 -12.01
C VAL A 31 -7.47 16.79 -11.28
N PHE A 32 -8.72 16.91 -11.74
CA PHE A 32 -9.85 16.18 -11.16
C PHE A 32 -9.71 14.65 -11.34
N PHE A 33 -9.27 14.24 -12.54
CA PHE A 33 -9.00 12.82 -12.82
C PHE A 33 -7.85 12.27 -11.94
N LEU A 34 -6.76 13.01 -11.78
CA LEU A 34 -5.66 12.63 -10.91
C LEU A 34 -6.09 12.58 -9.44
N LEU A 35 -6.88 13.56 -8.99
CA LEU A 35 -7.41 13.58 -7.63
C LEU A 35 -8.34 12.38 -7.39
N PHE A 36 -9.23 12.08 -8.34
CA PHE A 36 -10.14 10.94 -8.26
C PHE A 36 -9.39 9.61 -8.35
N SER A 37 -8.39 9.52 -9.21
CA SER A 37 -7.54 8.33 -9.33
C SER A 37 -6.71 8.08 -8.08
N TYR A 38 -6.28 9.14 -7.40
CA TYR A 38 -5.57 9.04 -6.12
C TYR A 38 -6.52 8.71 -4.95
N ALA A 39 -7.69 9.34 -4.91
CA ALA A 39 -8.72 9.07 -3.91
C ALA A 39 -9.38 7.69 -4.06
N SER A 40 -9.33 7.11 -5.27
CA SER A 40 -9.88 5.79 -5.59
C SER A 40 -8.90 4.64 -5.35
N LYS A 41 -7.83 4.86 -4.61
CA LYS A 41 -7.16 3.77 -3.89
C LYS A 41 -7.73 3.73 -2.47
N PRO A 42 -8.91 3.13 -2.25
CA PRO A 42 -9.17 2.61 -0.93
C PRO A 42 -8.04 1.63 -0.70
N ASP A 43 -7.46 1.61 0.49
CA ASP A 43 -6.79 0.42 1.00
C ASP A 43 -7.87 -0.68 1.08
N GLU A 44 -8.38 -1.11 -0.08
CA GLU A 44 -9.19 -2.29 -0.18
C GLU A 44 -8.26 -3.43 0.23
N PHE A 45 -8.34 -3.75 1.51
CA PHE A 45 -7.88 -5.02 2.00
C PHE A 45 -8.63 -6.08 1.20
N SER A 46 -8.09 -6.48 0.05
CA SER A 46 -8.60 -7.63 -0.65
C SER A 46 -8.27 -8.85 0.21
N VAL A 47 -9.11 -9.06 1.22
CA VAL A 47 -9.07 -10.28 2.02
C VAL A 47 -9.27 -11.41 1.03
N ASP A 48 -8.28 -12.28 0.94
CA ASP A 48 -8.37 -13.46 0.09
C ASP A 48 -9.68 -14.21 0.42
N LYS A 49 -10.44 -14.62 -0.58
CA LYS A 49 -11.73 -15.30 -0.42
C LYS A 49 -11.66 -16.55 0.47
N ASN A 50 -10.45 -17.02 0.77
CA ASN A 50 -10.18 -18.18 1.60
C ASN A 50 -9.87 -17.83 3.06
N VAL A 51 -10.04 -16.56 3.49
CA VAL A 51 -9.79 -16.12 4.87
C VAL A 51 -11.10 -15.64 5.49
N GLU A 52 -11.63 -16.37 6.45
CA GLU A 52 -12.72 -15.93 7.31
C GLU A 52 -12.12 -15.28 8.56
N LEU A 53 -12.30 -13.96 8.71
CA LEU A 53 -11.78 -13.21 9.84
C LEU A 53 -12.61 -13.45 11.11
N PRO A 54 -11.97 -13.56 12.29
CA PRO A 54 -12.68 -13.59 13.56
C PRO A 54 -13.33 -12.24 13.87
N GLU A 55 -14.44 -12.26 14.62
CA GLU A 55 -15.18 -11.07 15.04
C GLU A 55 -14.56 -10.42 16.30
N SER A 56 -14.44 -9.09 16.33
CA SER A 56 -14.03 -8.30 17.52
C SER A 56 -14.64 -6.90 17.52
N SER A 57 -14.69 -6.30 18.68
CA SER A 57 -15.18 -4.94 18.92
C SER A 57 -14.06 -3.88 19.08
N SER A 58 -12.81 -4.20 18.77
CA SER A 58 -11.69 -3.27 18.87
C SER A 58 -11.42 -2.56 17.54
N SER A 59 -11.28 -1.23 17.57
CA SER A 59 -10.84 -0.42 16.43
C SER A 59 -9.40 0.03 16.61
N PHE A 60 -8.55 -0.19 15.60
CA PHE A 60 -7.14 0.23 15.59
C PHE A 60 -6.78 0.92 14.27
N ASP A 61 -5.78 1.81 14.33
CA ASP A 61 -5.19 2.44 13.16
C ASP A 61 -4.07 1.55 12.59
N TYR A 62 -4.21 1.18 11.32
CA TYR A 62 -3.35 0.21 10.63
C TYR A 62 -2.40 0.84 9.60
N SER A 63 -2.24 2.15 9.62
CA SER A 63 -1.62 2.91 8.51
C SER A 63 -0.17 2.56 8.19
N ASN A 64 0.59 1.92 9.09
CA ASN A 64 2.02 1.63 8.90
C ASN A 64 2.43 0.18 9.21
N SER A 65 1.54 -0.77 9.05
CA SER A 65 1.81 -2.18 9.37
C SER A 65 2.01 -3.04 8.13
N VAL A 66 2.92 -4.02 8.22
CA VAL A 66 3.04 -5.07 7.21
C VAL A 66 1.88 -6.03 7.36
N LYS A 67 1.11 -6.21 6.30
CA LYS A 67 -0.08 -7.06 6.28
C LYS A 67 0.32 -8.51 6.00
N LEU A 68 0.01 -9.41 6.91
CA LEU A 68 0.27 -10.83 6.80
C LEU A 68 -1.04 -11.62 6.78
N PHE A 69 -1.34 -12.24 5.66
CA PHE A 69 -2.54 -13.04 5.46
C PHE A 69 -2.22 -14.51 5.68
N LEU A 70 -2.90 -15.11 6.65
CA LEU A 70 -2.75 -16.50 7.04
C LEU A 70 -4.01 -17.28 6.66
N SER A 71 -3.95 -17.97 5.55
CA SER A 71 -5.00 -18.86 5.05
C SER A 71 -4.65 -20.32 5.41
N ASP A 72 -5.60 -21.22 5.28
CA ASP A 72 -5.38 -22.66 5.44
C ASP A 72 -4.42 -23.27 4.39
N VAL A 73 -4.28 -22.60 3.24
CA VAL A 73 -3.51 -23.09 2.08
C VAL A 73 -2.16 -22.37 1.94
N HIS A 74 -2.08 -21.09 2.25
CA HIS A 74 -0.89 -20.29 2.01
C HIS A 74 -0.76 -19.12 2.98
N ILE A 75 0.45 -18.58 3.05
CA ILE A 75 0.79 -17.35 3.76
C ILE A 75 1.19 -16.31 2.73
N LYS A 76 0.57 -15.13 2.78
CA LYS A 76 0.91 -13.99 1.94
C LYS A 76 1.45 -12.84 2.79
N ILE A 77 2.43 -12.12 2.27
CA ILE A 77 2.82 -10.80 2.75
C ILE A 77 2.33 -9.81 1.70
N GLU A 78 1.37 -8.97 2.08
CA GLU A 78 0.67 -8.09 1.14
C GLU A 78 0.05 -8.91 -0.03
N GLU A 79 0.62 -8.83 -1.22
CA GLU A 79 0.16 -9.59 -2.40
C GLU A 79 1.02 -10.83 -2.70
N ASP A 80 2.21 -10.93 -2.10
CA ASP A 80 3.18 -11.99 -2.39
C ASP A 80 2.93 -13.26 -1.57
N ILE A 81 2.81 -14.41 -2.25
CA ILE A 81 2.78 -15.71 -1.57
C ILE A 81 4.19 -16.06 -1.12
N VAL A 82 4.39 -16.20 0.20
CA VAL A 82 5.72 -16.45 0.80
C VAL A 82 5.91 -17.85 1.32
N ALA A 83 4.83 -18.53 1.69
CA ALA A 83 4.88 -19.91 2.15
C ALA A 83 3.55 -20.62 1.86
N GLN A 84 3.64 -21.94 1.73
CA GLN A 84 2.46 -22.81 1.63
C GLN A 84 2.14 -23.41 2.99
N MET A 85 0.86 -23.64 3.23
CA MET A 85 0.37 -24.36 4.38
C MET A 85 -0.15 -25.73 3.96
N LYS A 86 0.11 -26.74 4.79
CA LYS A 86 -0.40 -28.09 4.58
C LYS A 86 -0.80 -28.72 5.91
N GLY A 87 -2.07 -29.02 6.06
CA GLY A 87 -2.59 -29.62 7.28
C GLY A 87 -2.37 -28.75 8.52
N GLY A 88 -2.59 -27.44 8.42
CA GLY A 88 -2.41 -26.48 9.50
C GLY A 88 -0.95 -26.25 9.92
N LYS A 89 0.02 -26.66 9.13
CA LYS A 89 1.45 -26.41 9.36
C LYS A 89 2.07 -25.69 8.19
N VAL A 90 2.98 -24.76 8.47
CA VAL A 90 3.74 -24.03 7.43
C VAL A 90 4.81 -24.95 6.86
N VAL A 91 4.79 -25.14 5.54
CA VAL A 91 5.78 -25.96 4.84
C VAL A 91 7.14 -25.26 4.89
N GLY A 92 8.16 -25.99 5.33
CA GLY A 92 9.54 -25.46 5.43
C GLY A 92 9.79 -24.58 6.66
N LEU A 93 8.85 -24.46 7.59
CA LEU A 93 9.07 -23.79 8.86
C LEU A 93 9.67 -24.76 9.88
N ASN A 94 10.88 -24.45 10.34
CA ASN A 94 11.47 -25.13 11.48
C ASN A 94 11.36 -24.21 12.70
N PRO A 95 10.60 -24.60 13.75
CA PRO A 95 10.42 -23.78 14.95
C PRO A 95 11.73 -23.47 15.69
N ASP A 96 12.71 -24.38 15.60
CA ASP A 96 14.00 -24.23 16.28
C ASP A 96 15.00 -23.36 15.50
N LYS A 97 14.77 -23.21 14.18
CA LYS A 97 15.64 -22.41 13.30
C LYS A 97 14.79 -21.55 12.35
N PRO A 98 14.11 -20.53 12.88
CA PRO A 98 13.20 -19.70 12.09
C PRO A 98 13.89 -18.97 10.92
N GLU A 99 15.17 -18.67 11.07
CA GLU A 99 15.99 -17.94 10.09
C GLU A 99 16.12 -18.62 8.71
N ARG A 100 15.92 -19.94 8.67
CA ARG A 100 15.99 -20.72 7.43
C ARG A 100 14.68 -20.76 6.64
N SER A 101 13.61 -20.23 7.21
CA SER A 101 12.32 -20.24 6.54
C SER A 101 12.23 -19.13 5.48
N SER A 102 11.53 -19.42 4.37
CA SER A 102 11.24 -18.44 3.33
C SER A 102 10.47 -17.23 3.89
N LEU A 103 9.59 -17.48 4.85
CA LEU A 103 8.85 -16.43 5.56
C LEU A 103 9.78 -15.45 6.27
N TYR A 104 10.78 -15.94 7.00
CA TYR A 104 11.77 -15.09 7.68
C TYR A 104 12.54 -14.21 6.69
N GLN A 105 13.05 -14.83 5.62
CA GLN A 105 13.83 -14.10 4.62
C GLN A 105 13.02 -12.99 3.96
N LYS A 106 11.78 -13.27 3.62
CA LYS A 106 10.87 -12.28 3.01
C LYS A 106 10.50 -11.16 3.98
N LEU A 107 10.20 -11.48 5.25
CA LEU A 107 9.94 -10.45 6.26
C LEU A 107 11.17 -9.57 6.51
N LYS A 108 12.35 -10.15 6.57
CA LYS A 108 13.60 -9.38 6.71
C LYS A 108 13.83 -8.45 5.53
N GLN A 109 13.65 -8.95 4.30
CA GLN A 109 13.74 -8.14 3.09
C GLN A 109 12.73 -6.98 3.07
N HIS A 110 11.50 -7.24 3.52
CA HIS A 110 10.46 -6.21 3.64
C HIS A 110 10.84 -5.13 4.66
N LYS A 111 11.39 -5.54 5.81
CA LYS A 111 11.88 -4.62 6.84
C LYS A 111 13.01 -3.74 6.31
N GLU A 112 13.96 -4.32 5.58
CA GLU A 112 15.08 -3.55 4.99
C GLU A 112 14.56 -2.51 3.99
N LYS A 113 13.57 -2.85 3.15
CA LYS A 113 12.92 -1.88 2.25
C LYS A 113 12.24 -0.76 3.03
N GLN A 114 11.37 -1.09 3.98
CA GLN A 114 10.68 -0.10 4.81
C GLN A 114 11.66 0.83 5.55
N THR A 115 12.77 0.28 6.06
CA THR A 115 13.80 1.09 6.72
C THR A 115 14.49 2.03 5.75
N SER A 116 14.73 1.60 4.51
CA SER A 116 15.33 2.43 3.47
C SER A 116 14.38 3.55 3.04
N ASP A 117 13.13 3.23 2.83
CA ASP A 117 12.10 4.21 2.43
C ASP A 117 11.84 5.23 3.56
N ALA A 118 11.76 4.77 4.82
CA ALA A 118 11.62 5.65 5.97
C ALA A 118 12.82 6.61 6.13
N LYS A 119 14.04 6.16 5.83
CA LYS A 119 15.23 7.03 5.85
C LYS A 119 15.20 8.07 4.74
N LEU A 120 14.74 7.71 3.54
CA LEU A 120 14.61 8.65 2.42
C LEU A 120 13.59 9.75 2.77
N VAL A 121 12.43 9.38 3.28
CA VAL A 121 11.39 10.33 3.72
C VAL A 121 11.90 11.20 4.87
N ALA A 122 12.61 10.64 5.83
CA ALA A 122 13.20 11.39 6.95
C ALA A 122 14.24 12.41 6.48
N MET A 123 15.00 12.12 5.42
CA MET A 123 15.94 13.07 4.81
C MET A 123 15.23 14.22 4.08
N GLU A 124 14.07 13.98 3.51
CA GLU A 124 13.29 14.99 2.79
C GLU A 124 12.46 15.86 3.74
N THR A 125 11.88 15.27 4.79
CA THR A 125 10.96 15.97 5.70
C THR A 125 11.63 16.51 6.97
N GLY A 126 12.84 16.04 7.30
CA GLY A 126 13.55 16.40 8.54
C GLY A 126 12.92 15.80 9.81
N GLU A 127 11.98 14.88 9.68
CA GLU A 127 11.39 14.15 10.81
C GLU A 127 12.24 12.92 11.18
N GLU A 128 12.21 12.53 12.44
CA GLU A 128 12.86 11.28 12.85
C GLU A 128 12.15 10.07 12.21
N PRO A 129 12.89 9.09 11.66
CA PRO A 129 12.30 7.92 11.03
C PRO A 129 11.52 7.11 12.09
N LYS A 130 10.23 6.97 11.89
CA LYS A 130 9.39 6.13 12.74
C LYS A 130 9.84 4.67 12.59
N SER A 131 10.46 4.14 13.65
CA SER A 131 11.02 2.78 13.69
C SER A 131 10.04 1.73 14.25
N ASP A 132 8.78 2.09 14.46
CA ASP A 132 7.76 1.18 14.97
C ASP A 132 7.28 0.25 13.86
N PHE A 133 7.92 -0.91 13.78
CA PHE A 133 7.54 -1.96 12.85
C PHE A 133 6.44 -2.83 13.47
N HIS A 134 5.25 -2.74 12.91
CA HIS A 134 4.09 -3.53 13.29
C HIS A 134 3.77 -4.55 12.22
N VAL A 135 3.28 -5.72 12.61
CA VAL A 135 2.70 -6.70 11.70
C VAL A 135 1.22 -6.83 12.01
N LEU A 136 0.40 -6.68 10.99
CA LEU A 136 -1.02 -6.91 11.05
C LEU A 136 -1.34 -8.30 10.52
N PHE A 137 -1.81 -9.19 11.39
CA PHE A 137 -2.18 -10.54 11.04
C PHE A 137 -3.66 -10.64 10.66
N PHE A 138 -3.94 -11.06 9.45
CA PHE A 138 -5.25 -11.50 8.99
C PHE A 138 -5.28 -13.03 9.06
N CYS A 139 -5.85 -13.57 10.11
CA CYS A 139 -5.86 -15.02 10.35
C CYS A 139 -7.22 -15.60 10.00
N ASP A 140 -7.22 -16.72 9.28
CA ASP A 140 -8.41 -17.56 9.13
C ASP A 140 -8.88 -18.05 10.50
N ARG A 141 -10.20 -18.04 10.73
CA ARG A 141 -10.83 -18.49 11.98
C ARG A 141 -10.51 -19.93 12.34
N ASN A 142 -10.29 -20.76 11.33
CA ASN A 142 -10.01 -22.19 11.53
C ASN A 142 -8.54 -22.49 11.81
N LEU A 143 -7.67 -21.45 11.78
CA LEU A 143 -6.25 -21.63 12.01
C LEU A 143 -5.95 -21.98 13.46
N THR A 144 -5.12 -23.01 13.69
CA THR A 144 -4.76 -23.41 15.05
C THR A 144 -3.85 -22.39 15.72
N PHE A 145 -4.06 -22.12 17.00
CA PHE A 145 -3.20 -21.23 17.79
C PHE A 145 -1.71 -21.61 17.73
N LYS A 146 -1.42 -22.92 17.68
CA LYS A 146 -0.06 -23.44 17.57
C LYS A 146 0.63 -22.95 16.30
N THR A 147 -0.07 -22.95 15.18
CA THR A 147 0.45 -22.46 13.90
C THR A 147 0.66 -20.96 13.94
N MET A 148 -0.33 -20.20 14.41
CA MET A 148 -0.24 -18.77 14.58
C MET A 148 0.95 -18.38 15.46
N ASN A 149 1.12 -19.02 16.62
CA ASN A 149 2.24 -18.77 17.53
C ASN A 149 3.60 -19.05 16.88
N SER A 150 3.69 -20.08 16.03
CA SER A 150 4.92 -20.37 15.29
C SER A 150 5.26 -19.27 14.29
N ILE A 151 4.27 -18.70 13.63
CA ILE A 151 4.45 -17.60 12.67
C ILE A 151 4.82 -16.30 13.39
N ILE A 152 4.17 -16.00 14.53
CA ILE A 152 4.51 -14.86 15.39
C ILE A 152 5.98 -14.92 15.82
N LYS A 153 6.46 -16.09 16.25
CA LYS A 153 7.88 -16.28 16.62
C LYS A 153 8.82 -15.99 15.47
N VAL A 154 8.46 -16.37 14.24
CA VAL A 154 9.25 -16.05 13.04
C VAL A 154 9.24 -14.57 12.75
N ALA A 155 8.09 -13.91 12.86
CA ALA A 155 7.97 -12.47 12.64
C ALA A 155 8.78 -11.68 13.68
N ALA A 156 8.71 -12.09 14.96
CA ALA A 156 9.52 -11.49 16.03
C ALA A 156 11.03 -11.68 15.78
N ALA A 157 11.45 -12.87 15.35
CA ALA A 157 12.85 -13.13 14.98
C ALA A 157 13.30 -12.31 13.78
N ALA A 158 12.41 -12.02 12.82
CA ALA A 158 12.69 -11.16 11.67
C ALA A 158 12.75 -9.66 12.04
N GLY A 159 12.46 -9.32 13.31
CA GLY A 159 12.60 -7.98 13.84
C GLY A 159 11.30 -7.17 13.85
N TYR A 160 10.16 -7.82 13.91
CA TYR A 160 8.84 -7.23 14.14
C TYR A 160 8.35 -7.60 15.56
N PRO A 161 8.67 -6.79 16.57
CA PRO A 161 8.31 -7.10 17.96
C PRO A 161 6.82 -6.87 18.24
N ASN A 162 6.20 -5.98 17.48
CA ASN A 162 4.82 -5.56 17.68
C ASN A 162 3.92 -6.25 16.64
N PHE A 163 2.85 -6.88 17.11
CA PHE A 163 1.87 -7.51 16.23
C PHE A 163 0.44 -7.17 16.66
N GLN A 164 -0.42 -7.08 15.69
CA GLN A 164 -1.85 -6.84 15.86
C GLN A 164 -2.62 -7.91 15.09
N LEU A 165 -3.78 -8.27 15.60
CA LEU A 165 -4.67 -9.23 14.94
C LEU A 165 -5.86 -8.46 14.35
N ALA A 166 -6.05 -8.58 13.06
CA ALA A 166 -7.24 -8.05 12.40
C ALA A 166 -8.43 -8.97 12.68
N VAL A 167 -9.52 -8.38 13.12
CA VAL A 167 -10.76 -9.08 13.45
C VAL A 167 -11.93 -8.31 12.88
N MET A 168 -13.02 -9.00 12.54
CA MET A 168 -14.23 -8.33 12.08
C MET A 168 -15.02 -7.77 13.26
N GLU A 169 -15.56 -6.58 13.09
CA GLU A 169 -16.53 -6.02 14.02
C GLU A 169 -17.86 -6.76 13.90
N LYS A 170 -18.50 -7.05 15.06
CA LYS A 170 -19.75 -7.79 15.12
C LYS A 170 -20.92 -6.84 15.00
#